data_a639b2e070a209aeac84ce3c3bdf7ed7
#
_entry.id   a639b2e070a209aeac84ce3c3bdf7ed7
#
_cell.length_a   1.000
_cell.length_b   1.000
_cell.length_c   1.000
_cell.angle_alpha   90.00
_cell.angle_beta   90.00
_cell.angle_gamma   90.00
#
_symmetry.space_group_name_H-M   'P 1'
#
loop_
_entity.id
_entity.type
_entity.pdbx_description
1 polymer ?
#
loop_
_entity_poly.entity_id
_entity_poly.type
_entity_poly.pdbx_seq_one_letter_code
_entity_poly.pdbx_strand_id
1 'polypeptide(L)'
;YWTDGYENLTVEGVTQEVFDNKNYEKKQMLGNELMAVGDPVYKLSTEENWSVVIPIDAERGAEIQQEDYVKVRFLKNQYESWGQAKLFTGSDGNTFLSLTFTNSMVTFVSDRFLDIELILNDETGLKIPNSSIVEKEFFLIDEDFVTTNENTGTQGVIRQCYRDNGDISSEFVEAGAYSYDENEGMYY
;
A
#
# COMPACT_ATOMS: atom_id res chain seq x y z
N TYR A 1 -15.42 28.24 -5.24
CA TYR A 1 -16.45 27.26 -4.92
C TYR A 1 -16.72 27.25 -3.41
N TRP A 2 -17.96 27.03 -3.04
CA TRP A 2 -18.39 26.78 -1.68
C TRP A 2 -18.92 25.35 -1.55
N THR A 3 -18.57 24.66 -0.46
CA THR A 3 -18.95 23.25 -0.25
C THR A 3 -19.62 23.15 1.12
N ASP A 4 -20.95 23.17 1.15
CA ASP A 4 -21.71 23.09 2.40
C ASP A 4 -21.31 21.86 3.22
N GLY A 5 -21.16 22.05 4.55
CA GLY A 5 -20.75 21.02 5.47
C GLY A 5 -19.23 20.77 5.57
N TYR A 6 -18.43 21.26 4.63
CA TYR A 6 -16.97 21.01 4.60
C TYR A 6 -16.12 22.26 4.78
N GLU A 7 -16.71 23.47 4.75
CA GLU A 7 -15.94 24.72 4.79
C GLU A 7 -15.25 24.98 6.14
N ASN A 8 -15.83 24.48 7.21
CA ASN A 8 -15.33 24.65 8.58
C ASN A 8 -14.73 23.35 9.14
N LEU A 9 -14.53 22.35 8.31
CA LEU A 9 -13.96 21.08 8.74
C LEU A 9 -12.46 21.27 8.99
N THR A 10 -12.05 21.04 10.23
CA THR A 10 -10.63 21.03 10.62
C THR A 10 -10.08 19.60 10.57
N VAL A 11 -8.75 19.47 10.56
CA VAL A 11 -8.10 18.14 10.59
C VAL A 11 -8.57 17.32 11.78
N GLU A 12 -8.62 17.94 12.97
CA GLU A 12 -9.03 17.28 14.21
C GLU A 12 -10.54 16.99 14.27
N GLY A 13 -11.33 17.67 13.45
CA GLY A 13 -12.78 17.49 13.36
C GLY A 13 -13.22 16.37 12.42
N VAL A 14 -12.27 15.71 11.73
CA VAL A 14 -12.59 14.61 10.83
C VAL A 14 -12.98 13.37 11.62
N THR A 15 -14.05 12.70 11.16
CA THR A 15 -14.55 11.42 11.68
C THR A 15 -14.77 10.44 10.54
N GLN A 16 -14.97 9.16 10.84
CA GLN A 16 -15.25 8.13 9.84
C GLN A 16 -16.50 8.46 9.01
N GLU A 17 -17.50 9.09 9.61
CA GLU A 17 -18.74 9.50 8.92
C GLU A 17 -18.47 10.41 7.71
N VAL A 18 -17.43 11.25 7.76
CA VAL A 18 -17.03 12.11 6.63
C VAL A 18 -16.64 11.27 5.41
N PHE A 19 -16.02 10.12 5.62
CA PHE A 19 -15.60 9.23 4.54
C PHE A 19 -16.71 8.31 4.04
N ASP A 20 -17.67 7.99 4.89
CA ASP A 20 -18.82 7.16 4.55
C ASP A 20 -19.82 7.94 3.67
N ASN A 21 -19.97 9.24 3.95
CA ASN A 21 -20.88 10.15 3.26
C ASN A 21 -20.11 11.11 2.33
N LYS A 22 -19.60 10.60 1.21
CA LYS A 22 -18.80 11.39 0.25
C LYS A 22 -19.62 12.38 -0.61
N ASN A 23 -20.88 12.60 -0.32
CA ASN A 23 -21.75 13.49 -1.09
C ASN A 23 -21.57 14.94 -0.65
N TYR A 24 -21.12 15.78 -1.56
CA TYR A 24 -21.09 17.23 -1.37
C TYR A 24 -21.40 17.94 -2.68
N GLU A 25 -22.05 19.09 -2.58
CA GLU A 25 -22.32 19.96 -3.72
C GLU A 25 -21.33 21.11 -3.77
N LYS A 26 -20.80 21.36 -4.96
CA LYS A 26 -19.96 22.53 -5.21
C LYS A 26 -20.82 23.68 -5.69
N LYS A 27 -21.09 24.65 -4.85
CA LYS A 27 -21.75 25.88 -5.25
C LYS A 27 -20.74 26.83 -5.88
N GLN A 28 -20.97 27.18 -7.16
CA GLN A 28 -20.13 28.18 -7.81
C GLN A 28 -20.53 29.58 -7.34
N MET A 29 -19.55 30.32 -6.83
CA MET A 29 -19.78 31.68 -6.30
C MET A 29 -19.85 32.76 -7.40
N LEU A 30 -19.52 32.39 -8.63
CA LEU A 30 -19.63 33.26 -9.80
C LEU A 30 -21.02 33.09 -10.42
N GLY A 31 -21.91 33.97 -10.16
CA GLY A 31 -23.26 33.95 -10.70
C GLY A 31 -23.82 35.36 -10.82
N ASN A 32 -24.81 35.50 -11.69
CA ASN A 32 -25.58 36.76 -11.85
C ASN A 32 -26.80 36.78 -10.91
N GLU A 33 -26.85 35.90 -9.91
CA GLU A 33 -27.94 35.84 -8.97
C GLU A 33 -27.77 36.90 -7.90
N LEU A 34 -28.90 37.43 -7.46
CA LEU A 34 -28.93 38.39 -6.33
C LEU A 34 -28.56 37.61 -5.06
N MET A 35 -27.61 38.16 -4.34
CA MET A 35 -27.19 37.58 -3.05
C MET A 35 -28.08 38.07 -1.91
N ALA A 36 -28.43 37.16 -1.01
CA ALA A 36 -29.12 37.45 0.20
C ALA A 36 -28.16 37.80 1.35
N VAL A 37 -28.69 38.42 2.41
CA VAL A 37 -27.91 38.67 3.60
C VAL A 37 -27.53 37.36 4.27
N GLY A 38 -26.20 37.12 4.43
CA GLY A 38 -25.66 35.90 4.99
C GLY A 38 -25.06 34.94 3.95
N ASP A 39 -25.28 35.19 2.66
CA ASP A 39 -24.66 34.38 1.63
C ASP A 39 -23.13 34.60 1.58
N PRO A 40 -22.36 33.53 1.35
CA PRO A 40 -20.91 33.63 1.17
C PRO A 40 -20.57 34.35 -0.14
N VAL A 41 -19.79 35.40 -0.06
CA VAL A 41 -19.41 36.24 -1.23
C VAL A 41 -18.09 35.83 -1.83
N TYR A 42 -17.11 35.54 -1.00
CA TYR A 42 -15.79 35.11 -1.42
C TYR A 42 -15.14 34.24 -0.33
N LYS A 43 -14.13 33.49 -0.73
CA LYS A 43 -13.27 32.72 0.14
C LYS A 43 -11.84 33.14 -0.06
N LEU A 44 -11.17 33.53 1.02
CA LEU A 44 -9.77 33.94 1.01
C LEU A 44 -8.94 32.91 1.76
N SER A 45 -7.91 32.40 1.11
CA SER A 45 -6.85 31.64 1.77
C SER A 45 -5.67 32.58 2.02
N THR A 46 -5.20 32.66 3.24
CA THR A 46 -4.08 33.50 3.65
C THR A 46 -2.74 32.75 3.58
N GLU A 47 -2.79 31.44 3.50
CA GLU A 47 -1.62 30.55 3.47
C GLU A 47 -1.80 29.48 2.40
N GLU A 48 -0.69 28.89 1.95
CA GLU A 48 -0.70 27.78 0.99
C GLU A 48 -0.76 26.41 1.69
N ASN A 49 -0.76 26.39 3.01
CA ASN A 49 -0.85 25.15 3.79
C ASN A 49 -2.22 24.50 3.64
N TRP A 50 -2.21 23.22 3.32
CA TRP A 50 -3.40 22.41 3.23
C TRP A 50 -3.10 20.96 3.61
N SER A 51 -4.12 20.20 4.00
CA SER A 51 -3.94 18.83 4.48
C SER A 51 -4.90 17.88 3.81
N VAL A 52 -4.42 16.67 3.58
CA VAL A 52 -5.22 15.49 3.23
C VAL A 52 -5.31 14.61 4.46
N VAL A 53 -6.51 14.20 4.83
CA VAL A 53 -6.75 13.27 5.94
C VAL A 53 -7.27 11.97 5.37
N ILE A 54 -6.73 10.85 5.83
CA ILE A 54 -7.16 9.51 5.44
C ILE A 54 -7.36 8.61 6.66
N PRO A 55 -8.39 7.76 6.67
CA PRO A 55 -8.51 6.72 7.67
C PRO A 55 -7.40 5.69 7.45
N ILE A 56 -6.80 5.19 8.52
CA ILE A 56 -5.69 4.25 8.44
C ILE A 56 -5.88 3.15 9.49
N ASP A 57 -5.56 1.92 9.10
CA ASP A 57 -5.52 0.80 10.03
C ASP A 57 -4.25 0.84 10.91
N ALA A 58 -4.27 0.04 11.99
CA ALA A 58 -3.19 0.05 12.97
C ALA A 58 -1.86 -0.45 12.41
N GLU A 59 -1.88 -1.38 11.45
CA GLU A 59 -0.68 -1.96 10.85
C GLU A 59 0.05 -0.92 9.99
N ARG A 60 -0.66 -0.29 9.07
CA ARG A 60 -0.11 0.80 8.24
C ARG A 60 0.25 2.04 9.06
N GLY A 61 -0.53 2.31 10.12
CA GLY A 61 -0.21 3.38 11.06
C GLY A 61 1.14 3.17 11.72
N ALA A 62 1.49 1.94 12.10
CA ALA A 62 2.78 1.61 12.70
C ALA A 62 3.95 1.78 11.72
N GLU A 63 3.77 1.46 10.43
CA GLU A 63 4.78 1.70 9.40
C GLU A 63 5.05 3.20 9.21
N ILE A 64 3.98 3.99 9.12
CA ILE A 64 4.08 5.44 8.86
C ILE A 64 4.54 6.21 10.11
N GLN A 65 4.31 5.69 11.31
CA GLN A 65 4.67 6.38 12.55
C GLN A 65 6.16 6.73 12.66
N GLN A 66 7.02 6.05 11.90
CA GLN A 66 8.46 6.28 11.87
C GLN A 66 8.88 7.31 10.82
N GLU A 67 7.96 7.75 9.97
CA GLU A 67 8.23 8.64 8.87
C GLU A 67 7.70 10.05 9.17
N ASP A 68 8.55 11.06 9.11
CA ASP A 68 8.15 12.46 9.23
C ASP A 68 7.44 12.96 7.96
N TYR A 69 7.78 12.38 6.82
CA TYR A 69 7.24 12.72 5.50
C TYR A 69 6.90 11.48 4.70
N VAL A 70 5.76 11.53 4.03
CA VAL A 70 5.30 10.47 3.12
C VAL A 70 5.14 11.03 1.72
N LYS A 71 5.63 10.30 0.74
CA LYS A 71 5.46 10.63 -0.67
C LYS A 71 4.08 10.21 -1.14
N VAL A 72 3.35 11.13 -1.76
CA VAL A 72 1.98 10.95 -2.22
C VAL A 72 1.89 11.22 -3.70
N ARG A 73 1.23 10.32 -4.43
CA ARG A 73 0.82 10.54 -5.82
C ARG A 73 -0.67 10.84 -5.87
N PHE A 74 -1.03 11.98 -6.45
CA PHE A 74 -2.41 12.38 -6.69
C PHE A 74 -2.90 11.81 -8.03
N LEU A 75 -3.88 10.90 -7.99
CA LEU A 75 -4.30 10.18 -9.19
C LEU A 75 -5.01 11.06 -10.22
N LYS A 76 -5.55 12.21 -9.78
CA LYS A 76 -6.20 13.19 -10.66
C LYS A 76 -5.29 13.70 -11.79
N ASN A 77 -4.01 13.90 -11.50
CA ASN A 77 -3.05 14.51 -12.44
C ASN A 77 -1.67 13.86 -12.42
N GLN A 78 -1.52 12.74 -11.70
CA GLN A 78 -0.26 11.99 -11.52
C GLN A 78 0.86 12.82 -10.86
N TYR A 79 0.49 13.91 -10.19
CA TYR A 79 1.45 14.75 -9.47
C TYR A 79 1.91 14.07 -8.20
N GLU A 80 3.21 14.14 -7.92
CA GLU A 80 3.81 13.60 -6.70
C GLU A 80 4.32 14.74 -5.82
N SER A 81 4.07 14.62 -4.53
CA SER A 81 4.56 15.55 -3.52
C SER A 81 4.84 14.86 -2.20
N TRP A 82 5.69 15.46 -1.39
CA TRP A 82 5.95 15.02 -0.03
C TRP A 82 5.01 15.74 0.93
N GLY A 83 4.24 14.99 1.70
CA GLY A 83 3.39 15.51 2.76
C GLY A 83 4.00 15.22 4.13
N GLN A 84 3.99 16.19 5.03
CA GLN A 84 4.36 15.97 6.42
C GLN A 84 3.31 15.08 7.06
N ALA A 85 3.73 13.95 7.58
CA ALA A 85 2.86 12.92 8.13
C ALA A 85 2.63 13.12 9.63
N LYS A 86 1.38 13.01 10.06
CA LYS A 86 1.00 13.03 11.46
C LYS A 86 -0.19 12.11 11.71
N LEU A 87 0.02 11.12 12.57
CA LEU A 87 -1.08 10.28 13.06
C LEU A 87 -1.83 10.99 14.19
N PHE A 88 -3.15 10.85 14.19
CA PHE A 88 -4.00 11.33 15.27
C PHE A 88 -5.22 10.44 15.44
N THR A 89 -5.86 10.52 16.61
CA THR A 89 -7.11 9.84 16.89
C THR A 89 -8.25 10.86 16.84
N GLY A 90 -9.24 10.58 16.01
CA GLY A 90 -10.44 11.40 15.89
C GLY A 90 -11.34 11.32 17.13
N SER A 91 -12.34 12.18 17.19
CA SER A 91 -13.31 12.20 18.28
C SER A 91 -14.19 10.95 18.36
N ASP A 92 -14.26 10.19 17.27
CA ASP A 92 -14.96 8.91 17.15
C ASP A 92 -14.09 7.70 17.55
N GLY A 93 -12.84 7.93 17.97
CA GLY A 93 -11.89 6.90 18.39
C GLY A 93 -11.14 6.21 17.24
N ASN A 94 -11.41 6.58 15.98
CA ASN A 94 -10.71 6.04 14.83
C ASN A 94 -9.36 6.74 14.64
N THR A 95 -8.40 6.01 14.03
CA THR A 95 -7.08 6.54 13.72
C THR A 95 -7.04 7.07 12.30
N PHE A 96 -6.46 8.26 12.16
CA PHE A 96 -6.31 8.96 10.89
C PHE A 96 -4.84 9.38 10.69
N LEU A 97 -4.45 9.44 9.42
CA LEU A 97 -3.22 10.07 8.98
C LEU A 97 -3.54 11.42 8.34
N SER A 98 -2.94 12.48 8.85
CA SER A 98 -2.92 13.78 8.21
C SER A 98 -1.62 13.96 7.44
N LEU A 99 -1.72 14.38 6.19
CA LEU A 99 -0.60 14.72 5.31
C LEU A 99 -0.69 16.20 4.98
N THR A 100 0.24 17.00 5.49
CA THR A 100 0.25 18.44 5.28
C THR A 100 1.22 18.82 4.17
N PHE A 101 0.75 19.64 3.24
CA PHE A 101 1.47 20.14 2.09
C PHE A 101 1.57 21.66 2.17
N THR A 102 2.65 22.23 1.62
CA THR A 102 2.92 23.67 1.54
C THR A 102 2.95 24.17 0.10
N ASN A 103 2.45 23.39 -0.84
CA ASN A 103 2.46 23.70 -2.26
C ASN A 103 1.21 23.17 -2.96
N SER A 104 0.98 23.65 -4.17
CA SER A 104 -0.06 23.10 -5.09
C SER A 104 -1.50 23.15 -4.58
N MET A 105 -1.79 23.91 -3.52
CA MET A 105 -3.15 24.04 -2.97
C MET A 105 -4.16 24.46 -4.05
N VAL A 106 -3.79 25.38 -4.93
CA VAL A 106 -4.66 25.90 -6.01
C VAL A 106 -5.19 24.79 -6.90
N THR A 107 -4.40 23.73 -7.13
CA THR A 107 -4.79 22.60 -7.97
C THR A 107 -5.90 21.76 -7.33
N PHE A 108 -5.93 21.67 -6.01
CA PHE A 108 -6.78 20.73 -5.27
C PHE A 108 -7.86 21.43 -4.43
N VAL A 109 -7.79 22.75 -4.25
CA VAL A 109 -8.69 23.52 -3.37
C VAL A 109 -10.19 23.37 -3.69
N SER A 110 -10.54 23.01 -4.92
CA SER A 110 -11.93 22.79 -5.33
C SER A 110 -12.46 21.40 -5.01
N ASP A 111 -11.62 20.48 -4.58
CA ASP A 111 -12.00 19.10 -4.28
C ASP A 111 -11.99 18.86 -2.77
N ARG A 112 -12.92 18.05 -2.27
CA ARG A 112 -12.97 17.65 -0.87
C ARG A 112 -12.53 16.21 -0.68
N PHE A 113 -12.63 15.41 -1.73
CA PHE A 113 -12.13 14.05 -1.77
C PHE A 113 -11.17 13.92 -2.94
N LEU A 114 -10.03 13.30 -2.68
CA LEU A 114 -8.96 13.07 -3.64
C LEU A 114 -8.59 11.59 -3.61
N ASP A 115 -8.44 11.01 -4.78
CA ASP A 115 -7.86 9.68 -4.91
C ASP A 115 -6.34 9.82 -4.91
N ILE A 116 -5.69 9.18 -3.95
CA ILE A 116 -4.25 9.25 -3.73
C ILE A 116 -3.64 7.87 -3.58
N GLU A 117 -2.35 7.79 -3.85
CA GLU A 117 -1.51 6.63 -3.60
C GLU A 117 -0.37 7.04 -2.65
N LEU A 118 -0.21 6.31 -1.54
CA LEU A 118 0.92 6.48 -0.63
C LEU A 118 2.09 5.66 -1.16
N ILE A 119 3.25 6.30 -1.31
CA ILE A 119 4.49 5.66 -1.73
C ILE A 119 5.37 5.53 -0.49
N LEU A 120 5.21 4.41 0.23
CA LEU A 120 5.93 4.15 1.49
C LEU A 120 7.34 3.61 1.23
N ASN A 121 7.50 2.84 0.16
CA ASN A 121 8.79 2.31 -0.25
C ASN A 121 9.13 2.84 -1.65
N ASP A 122 10.21 3.57 -1.77
CA ASP A 122 10.71 4.10 -3.06
C ASP A 122 11.65 3.08 -3.74
N GLU A 123 11.48 1.78 -3.41
CA GLU A 123 12.22 0.71 -4.06
C GLU A 123 11.73 0.55 -5.50
N THR A 124 12.62 0.82 -6.43
CA THR A 124 12.35 0.60 -7.85
C THR A 124 12.54 -0.87 -8.18
N GLY A 125 11.45 -1.56 -8.52
CA GLY A 125 11.44 -2.96 -8.95
C GLY A 125 10.87 -3.12 -10.35
N LEU A 126 11.12 -4.29 -10.94
CA LEU A 126 10.47 -4.67 -12.20
C LEU A 126 9.00 -4.99 -11.93
N LYS A 127 8.12 -4.31 -12.65
CA LYS A 127 6.68 -4.55 -12.59
C LYS A 127 6.34 -5.78 -13.45
N ILE A 128 5.86 -6.84 -12.82
CA ILE A 128 5.40 -8.05 -13.51
C ILE A 128 3.88 -8.19 -13.38
N PRO A 129 3.18 -8.69 -14.40
CA PRO A 129 1.76 -9.01 -14.29
C PRO A 129 1.52 -10.14 -13.28
N ASN A 130 0.44 -10.07 -12.52
CA ASN A 130 0.06 -11.15 -11.59
C ASN A 130 -0.12 -12.50 -12.31
N SER A 131 -0.52 -12.50 -13.57
CA SER A 131 -0.62 -13.70 -14.41
C SER A 131 0.71 -14.39 -14.71
N SER A 132 1.84 -13.71 -14.42
CA SER A 132 3.18 -14.27 -14.58
C SER A 132 3.69 -14.95 -13.30
N ILE A 133 2.92 -14.85 -12.20
CA ILE A 133 3.23 -15.51 -10.94
C ILE A 133 2.63 -16.92 -11.02
N VAL A 134 3.49 -17.92 -10.90
CA VAL A 134 3.09 -19.34 -10.92
C VAL A 134 3.54 -19.96 -9.61
N GLU A 135 2.60 -20.56 -8.90
CA GLU A 135 2.93 -21.38 -7.74
C GLU A 135 3.53 -22.72 -8.21
N LYS A 136 4.66 -23.09 -7.63
CA LYS A 136 5.28 -24.40 -7.81
C LYS A 136 5.53 -25.02 -6.44
N GLU A 137 5.22 -26.29 -6.35
CA GLU A 137 5.57 -27.08 -5.16
C GLU A 137 6.94 -27.71 -5.36
N PHE A 138 7.79 -27.61 -4.34
CA PHE A 138 9.11 -28.20 -4.31
C PHE A 138 9.23 -29.09 -3.09
N PHE A 139 10.02 -30.13 -3.20
CA PHE A 139 10.47 -30.89 -2.03
C PHE A 139 11.66 -30.17 -1.41
N LEU A 140 11.60 -30.01 -0.10
CA LEU A 140 12.75 -29.56 0.68
C LEU A 140 13.61 -30.77 1.05
N ILE A 141 14.86 -30.74 0.65
CA ILE A 141 15.79 -31.86 0.85
C ILE A 141 17.04 -31.32 1.53
N ASP A 142 17.34 -31.85 2.73
CA ASP A 142 18.56 -31.55 3.44
C ASP A 142 19.78 -32.00 2.61
N GLU A 143 20.84 -31.19 2.65
CA GLU A 143 22.06 -31.43 1.88
C GLU A 143 22.69 -32.78 2.15
N ASP A 144 22.55 -33.33 3.37
CA ASP A 144 23.07 -34.64 3.76
C ASP A 144 22.43 -35.80 2.98
N PHE A 145 21.23 -35.60 2.39
CA PHE A 145 20.53 -36.62 1.59
C PHE A 145 20.75 -36.48 0.09
N VAL A 146 21.42 -35.41 -0.36
CA VAL A 146 21.73 -35.20 -1.77
C VAL A 146 23.04 -35.93 -2.09
N THR A 147 23.00 -36.82 -3.05
CA THR A 147 24.19 -37.58 -3.52
C THR A 147 24.40 -37.44 -5.02
N THR A 148 25.61 -37.71 -5.47
CA THR A 148 25.96 -37.68 -6.89
C THR A 148 26.10 -39.10 -7.42
N ASN A 149 25.47 -39.40 -8.53
CA ASN A 149 25.65 -40.66 -9.23
C ASN A 149 27.03 -40.69 -9.87
N GLU A 150 27.89 -41.61 -9.43
CA GLU A 150 29.28 -41.72 -9.89
C GLU A 150 29.41 -42.04 -11.39
N ASN A 151 28.41 -42.67 -12.01
CA ASN A 151 28.44 -43.05 -13.41
C ASN A 151 27.98 -41.91 -14.35
N THR A 152 27.04 -41.09 -13.89
CA THR A 152 26.44 -40.02 -14.74
C THR A 152 26.88 -38.62 -14.32
N GLY A 153 27.38 -38.45 -13.10
CA GLY A 153 27.71 -37.14 -12.55
C GLY A 153 26.48 -36.30 -12.14
N THR A 154 25.27 -36.88 -12.20
CA THR A 154 24.04 -36.18 -11.88
C THR A 154 23.76 -36.22 -10.36
N GLN A 155 23.19 -35.13 -9.83
CA GLN A 155 22.75 -35.08 -8.46
C GLN A 155 21.35 -35.69 -8.29
N GLY A 156 21.09 -36.24 -7.13
CA GLY A 156 19.80 -36.86 -6.81
C GLY A 156 19.76 -37.38 -5.38
N VAL A 157 18.73 -38.12 -5.08
CA VAL A 157 18.47 -38.69 -3.76
C VAL A 157 18.25 -40.20 -3.85
N ILE A 158 18.51 -40.91 -2.77
CA ILE A 158 18.20 -42.32 -2.67
C ILE A 158 16.82 -42.48 -2.03
N ARG A 159 15.86 -42.94 -2.82
CA ARG A 159 14.50 -43.22 -2.38
C ARG A 159 14.36 -44.69 -1.95
N GLN A 160 13.78 -44.90 -0.80
CA GLN A 160 13.34 -46.27 -0.39
C GLN A 160 11.97 -46.58 -0.98
N CYS A 161 11.91 -47.69 -1.69
CA CYS A 161 10.65 -48.21 -2.26
C CYS A 161 10.21 -49.45 -1.48
N TYR A 162 8.99 -49.38 -0.94
CA TYR A 162 8.35 -50.48 -0.24
C TYR A 162 7.48 -51.27 -1.21
N ARG A 163 7.68 -52.57 -1.31
CA ARG A 163 6.89 -53.44 -2.16
C ARG A 163 5.80 -54.14 -1.35
N ASP A 164 4.72 -54.51 -2.02
CA ASP A 164 3.57 -55.20 -1.39
C ASP A 164 3.94 -56.49 -0.68
N ASN A 165 5.04 -57.16 -1.05
CA ASN A 165 5.56 -58.36 -0.43
C ASN A 165 6.45 -58.08 0.83
N GLY A 166 6.59 -56.84 1.23
CA GLY A 166 7.40 -56.41 2.38
C GLY A 166 8.88 -56.16 2.08
N ASP A 167 9.33 -56.37 0.85
CA ASP A 167 10.71 -56.08 0.45
C ASP A 167 10.94 -54.55 0.36
N ILE A 168 12.11 -54.12 0.80
CA ILE A 168 12.57 -52.75 0.69
C ILE A 168 13.71 -52.69 -0.36
N SER A 169 13.55 -51.87 -1.35
CA SER A 169 14.61 -51.57 -2.32
C SER A 169 14.96 -50.09 -2.30
N SER A 170 16.24 -49.79 -2.60
CA SER A 170 16.70 -48.41 -2.74
C SER A 170 16.89 -48.11 -4.23
N GLU A 171 16.43 -46.94 -4.62
CA GLU A 171 16.49 -46.45 -5.99
C GLU A 171 17.06 -45.03 -5.99
N PHE A 172 18.05 -44.80 -6.87
CA PHE A 172 18.53 -43.44 -7.12
C PHE A 172 17.53 -42.69 -8.02
N VAL A 173 17.05 -41.55 -7.49
CA VAL A 173 16.17 -40.65 -8.24
C VAL A 173 16.95 -39.38 -8.53
N GLU A 174 17.13 -39.09 -9.79
CA GLU A 174 17.72 -37.84 -10.24
C GLU A 174 16.80 -36.67 -9.85
N ALA A 175 17.36 -35.68 -9.18
CA ALA A 175 16.65 -34.49 -8.72
C ALA A 175 17.45 -33.27 -9.16
N GLY A 176 16.82 -32.38 -9.93
CA GLY A 176 17.38 -31.10 -10.28
C GLY A 176 17.12 -30.09 -9.16
N ALA A 177 18.16 -29.62 -8.50
CA ALA A 177 18.02 -28.54 -7.54
C ALA A 177 17.62 -27.23 -8.26
N TYR A 178 16.57 -26.58 -7.76
CA TYR A 178 16.14 -25.27 -8.24
C TYR A 178 16.90 -24.15 -7.54
N SER A 179 17.11 -24.29 -6.24
CA SER A 179 17.84 -23.35 -5.39
C SER A 179 18.45 -24.08 -4.21
N TYR A 180 19.46 -23.47 -3.58
CA TYR A 180 20.09 -23.94 -2.34
C TYR A 180 20.11 -22.78 -1.34
N ASP A 181 19.63 -23.02 -0.12
CA ASP A 181 19.71 -22.08 0.98
C ASP A 181 20.89 -22.45 1.89
N GLU A 182 21.93 -21.61 1.86
CA GLU A 182 23.14 -21.82 2.65
C GLU A 182 22.92 -21.68 4.16
N ASN A 183 21.89 -20.95 4.60
CA ASN A 183 21.62 -20.76 6.03
C ASN A 183 20.94 -21.98 6.65
N GLU A 184 20.09 -22.65 5.88
CA GLU A 184 19.32 -23.80 6.31
C GLU A 184 19.93 -25.13 5.87
N GLY A 185 20.88 -25.12 4.92
CA GLY A 185 21.46 -26.32 4.34
C GLY A 185 20.46 -27.13 3.52
N MET A 186 19.50 -26.48 2.89
CA MET A 186 18.38 -27.10 2.20
C MET A 186 18.40 -26.84 0.70
N TYR A 187 18.08 -27.88 -0.08
CA TYR A 187 17.80 -27.79 -1.52
C TYR A 187 16.28 -27.73 -1.77
N TYR A 188 15.89 -26.92 -2.76
CA TYR A 188 14.51 -26.76 -3.24
C TYR A 188 14.36 -27.33 -4.64
#